data_030a940a8836b668c636217c389b02d6
#
_entry.id   030a940a8836b668c636217c389b02d6
#
_cell.length_a   1.000
_cell.length_b   1.000
_cell.length_c   1.000
_cell.angle_alpha   90.00
_cell.angle_beta   90.00
_cell.angle_gamma   90.00
#
_symmetry.space_group_name_H-M   'P 1'
#
loop_
_entity.id
_entity.type
_entity.pdbx_description
1 polymer ?
#
loop_
_entity_poly.entity_id
_entity_poly.type
_entity_poly.pdbx_seq_one_letter_code
_entity_poly.pdbx_strand_id
1 'polypeptide(L)'
;MKYYHIITPWINILRNPLGGRVWEAFGENPFQTGEAAVEVIKGMQSQNVSACFKHYYINEIELSRHFNFKYSWAISLGNIYWTIL
;
A
#
# COMPACT_ATOMS: atom_id res chain seq x y z
N MET A 1 27.39 2.45 -12.75
CA MET A 1 26.44 2.99 -11.76
C MET A 1 25.39 1.92 -11.44
N LYS A 2 25.23 1.58 -10.18
CA LYS A 2 24.22 0.61 -9.76
C LYS A 2 22.92 1.36 -9.41
N TYR A 3 21.82 0.91 -10.00
CA TYR A 3 20.48 1.43 -9.67
C TYR A 3 19.79 0.45 -8.75
N TYR A 4 19.20 0.96 -7.70
CA TYR A 4 18.41 0.17 -6.76
C TYR A 4 16.95 0.56 -6.86
N HIS A 5 16.07 -0.43 -6.79
CA HIS A 5 14.65 -0.24 -6.73
C HIS A 5 14.14 -0.86 -5.43
N ILE A 6 13.37 -0.10 -4.68
CA ILE A 6 12.75 -0.60 -3.45
C ILE A 6 11.25 -0.40 -3.55
N ILE A 7 10.48 -1.43 -3.22
CA ILE A 7 9.03 -1.38 -3.21
C ILE A 7 8.56 -0.78 -1.89
N THR A 8 8.57 0.53 -1.83
CA THR A 8 8.19 1.34 -0.68
C THR A 8 8.00 2.79 -1.16
N PRO A 9 7.28 3.67 -0.45
CA PRO A 9 6.51 3.43 0.77
C PRO A 9 5.13 2.82 0.51
N TRP A 10 4.49 2.35 1.59
CA TRP A 10 3.08 1.98 1.57
C TRP A 10 2.23 3.23 1.78
N ILE A 11 1.55 3.67 0.74
CA ILE A 11 0.79 4.93 0.75
C ILE A 11 -0.73 4.74 0.79
N ASN A 12 -1.20 3.50 0.90
CA ASN A 12 -2.63 3.27 1.08
C ASN A 12 -3.09 3.75 2.45
N ILE A 13 -4.30 4.30 2.50
CA ILE A 13 -4.94 4.68 3.74
C ILE A 13 -5.43 3.43 4.45
N LEU A 14 -5.15 3.32 5.75
CA LEU A 14 -5.63 2.20 6.55
C LEU A 14 -7.14 2.32 6.76
N ARG A 15 -7.88 1.43 6.11
CA ARG A 15 -9.34 1.36 6.22
C ARG A 15 -9.83 0.16 7.02
N ASN A 16 -8.99 -0.88 7.15
CA ASN A 16 -9.40 -2.11 7.80
C ASN A 16 -8.22 -2.69 8.60
N PRO A 17 -8.43 -2.99 9.89
CA PRO A 17 -7.37 -3.57 10.73
C PRO A 17 -6.98 -4.99 10.32
N LEU A 18 -7.80 -5.66 9.47
CA LEU A 18 -7.53 -7.00 8.96
C LEU A 18 -6.65 -7.01 7.71
N GLY A 19 -6.02 -5.90 7.40
CA GLY A 19 -5.15 -5.72 6.22
C GLY A 19 -3.79 -6.42 6.27
N GLY A 20 -3.53 -7.24 7.27
CA GLY A 20 -2.28 -7.99 7.40
C GLY A 20 -1.11 -7.12 7.86
N ARG A 21 -0.28 -6.69 6.94
CA ARG A 21 0.93 -5.91 7.24
C ARG A 21 0.65 -4.41 7.45
N VAL A 22 -0.43 -4.09 8.12
CA VAL A 22 -0.89 -2.69 8.34
C VAL A 22 0.13 -1.83 9.11
N TRP A 23 1.02 -2.47 9.86
CA TRP A 23 2.08 -1.78 10.60
C TRP A 23 3.10 -1.08 9.68
N GLU A 24 3.14 -1.41 8.41
CA GLU A 24 4.02 -0.75 7.44
C GLU A 24 3.45 0.55 6.90
N ALA A 25 2.16 0.80 7.08
CA ALA A 25 1.50 1.99 6.56
C ALA A 25 1.66 3.19 7.51
N PHE A 26 1.45 4.40 6.97
CA PHE A 26 1.56 5.62 7.78
C PHE A 26 0.33 5.91 8.64
N GLY A 27 -0.78 5.24 8.38
CA GLY A 27 -2.00 5.41 9.15
C GLY A 27 -3.24 5.66 8.29
N GLU A 28 -4.27 6.21 8.91
CA GLU A 28 -5.57 6.43 8.28
C GLU A 28 -5.78 7.87 7.78
N ASN A 29 -4.88 8.78 8.10
CA ASN A 29 -4.99 10.18 7.71
C ASN A 29 -4.34 10.40 6.34
N PRO A 30 -5.10 10.80 5.30
CA PRO A 30 -4.55 10.99 3.96
C PRO A 30 -3.53 12.12 3.87
N PHE A 31 -3.71 13.19 4.61
CA PHE A 31 -2.76 14.31 4.61
C PHE A 31 -1.41 13.87 5.18
N GLN A 32 -1.43 13.23 6.35
CA GLN A 32 -0.21 12.74 6.99
C GLN A 32 0.50 11.70 6.11
N THR A 33 -0.26 10.79 5.50
CA THR A 33 0.29 9.78 4.60
C THR A 33 0.96 10.44 3.38
N GLY A 34 0.33 11.44 2.80
CA GLY A 34 0.89 12.18 1.67
C GLY A 34 2.19 12.88 2.00
N GLU A 35 2.23 13.60 3.12
CA GLU A 35 3.43 14.30 3.57
C GLU A 35 4.58 13.30 3.85
N ALA A 36 4.29 12.23 4.58
CA ALA A 36 5.27 11.21 4.90
C ALA A 36 5.80 10.52 3.63
N ALA A 37 4.93 10.22 2.68
CA ALA A 37 5.31 9.60 1.42
C ALA A 37 6.29 10.48 0.63
N VAL A 38 6.02 11.78 0.55
CA VAL A 38 6.90 12.74 -0.14
C VAL A 38 8.29 12.72 0.48
N GLU A 39 8.37 12.78 1.81
CA GLU A 39 9.66 12.80 2.51
C GLU A 39 10.46 11.50 2.31
N VAL A 40 9.79 10.35 2.40
CA VAL A 40 10.43 9.06 2.16
C VAL A 40 10.95 8.96 0.72
N ILE A 41 10.14 9.34 -0.26
CA ILE A 41 10.53 9.27 -1.67
C ILE A 41 11.70 10.21 -1.95
N LYS A 42 11.66 11.43 -1.44
CA LYS A 42 12.78 12.38 -1.58
C LYS A 42 14.06 11.84 -0.97
N GLY A 43 13.97 11.27 0.23
CA GLY A 43 15.13 10.67 0.90
C GLY A 43 15.75 9.53 0.08
N MET A 44 14.91 8.66 -0.46
CA MET A 44 15.38 7.56 -1.31
C MET A 44 16.02 8.07 -2.60
N GLN A 45 15.38 8.99 -3.29
CA GLN A 45 15.88 9.54 -4.53
C GLN A 45 17.19 10.33 -4.35
N SER A 46 17.38 10.95 -3.19
CA SER A 46 18.63 11.65 -2.89
C SER A 46 19.85 10.72 -2.86
N GLN A 47 19.62 9.43 -2.66
CA GLN A 47 20.64 8.39 -2.66
C GLN A 47 20.62 7.53 -3.93
N ASN A 48 20.00 8.03 -4.99
CA ASN A 48 19.86 7.32 -6.27
C ASN A 48 19.11 5.99 -6.15
N VAL A 49 18.16 5.90 -5.22
CA VAL A 49 17.29 4.74 -5.05
C VAL A 49 15.93 5.08 -5.64
N SER A 50 15.43 4.22 -6.54
CA SER A 50 14.11 4.38 -7.11
C SER A 50 13.05 3.88 -6.14
N ALA A 51 12.08 4.72 -5.86
CA ALA A 51 10.95 4.38 -5.02
C ALA A 51 9.81 3.80 -5.87
N CYS A 52 9.24 2.70 -5.41
CA CYS A 52 8.06 2.11 -6.00
C CYS A 52 6.99 2.02 -4.90
N PHE A 53 6.15 3.03 -4.83
CA PHE A 53 5.11 3.06 -3.81
C PHE A 53 4.10 1.95 -4.02
N LYS A 54 3.51 1.51 -2.94
CA LYS A 54 2.57 0.38 -2.91
C LYS A 54 1.38 0.71 -2.03
N HIS A 55 0.24 0.08 -2.22
CA HIS A 55 -0.06 -0.95 -3.21
C HIS A 55 -0.88 -0.33 -4.33
N TYR A 56 -0.85 -0.96 -5.50
CA TYR A 56 -1.57 -0.43 -6.65
C TYR A 56 -3.09 -0.46 -6.42
N TYR A 57 -3.61 -1.65 -6.08
CA TYR A 57 -5.02 -1.83 -5.74
C TYR A 57 -5.20 -2.89 -4.65
N ILE A 58 -6.21 -2.71 -3.82
CA ILE A 58 -6.93 -3.76 -3.09
C ILE A 58 -6.13 -4.53 -2.02
N ASN A 59 -5.08 -4.03 -1.49
CA ASN A 59 -4.42 -4.71 -0.38
C ASN A 59 -4.99 -4.24 0.96
N GLU A 60 -6.29 -4.56 1.18
CA GLU A 60 -7.06 -4.05 2.33
C GLU A 60 -7.40 -5.13 3.34
N ILE A 61 -7.62 -6.38 2.91
CA ILE A 61 -8.02 -7.49 3.77
C ILE A 61 -7.21 -8.73 3.43
N GLU A 62 -6.54 -9.28 4.42
CA GLU A 62 -5.74 -10.50 4.29
C GLU A 62 -6.48 -11.75 4.81
N LEU A 63 -7.59 -11.57 5.49
CA LEU A 63 -8.36 -12.67 6.07
C LEU A 63 -8.79 -13.66 4.98
N SER A 64 -8.43 -14.92 5.17
CA SER A 64 -8.79 -16.02 4.27
C SER A 64 -8.25 -15.94 2.84
N ARG A 65 -7.23 -15.12 2.60
CA ARG A 65 -6.64 -14.94 1.26
C ARG A 65 -6.23 -16.25 0.60
N HIS A 66 -5.69 -17.19 1.37
CA HIS A 66 -5.19 -18.46 0.86
C HIS A 66 -6.20 -19.60 0.91
N PHE A 67 -7.28 -19.45 1.67
CA PHE A 67 -8.20 -20.56 1.96
C PHE A 67 -9.49 -20.51 1.15
N ASN A 68 -9.81 -19.37 0.55
CA ASN A 68 -11.09 -19.23 -0.15
C ASN A 68 -10.96 -18.32 -1.36
N PHE A 69 -10.56 -18.89 -2.48
CA PHE A 69 -10.31 -18.15 -3.71
C PHE A 69 -11.52 -17.34 -4.18
N LYS A 70 -12.73 -17.89 -4.05
CA LYS A 70 -13.95 -17.19 -4.47
C LYS A 70 -14.22 -15.96 -3.62
N TYR A 71 -14.05 -16.08 -2.31
CA TYR A 71 -14.24 -14.95 -1.40
C TYR A 71 -13.13 -13.91 -1.55
N SER A 72 -11.90 -14.34 -1.70
CA SER A 72 -10.79 -13.43 -1.96
C SER A 72 -11.04 -12.61 -3.20
N TRP A 73 -11.54 -13.24 -4.26
CA TRP A 73 -11.83 -12.56 -5.51
C TRP A 73 -12.98 -11.56 -5.36
N ALA A 74 -14.06 -11.94 -4.70
CA ALA A 74 -15.20 -11.06 -4.44
C ALA A 74 -14.82 -9.88 -3.53
N ILE A 75 -14.04 -10.12 -2.49
CA ILE A 75 -13.51 -9.07 -1.62
C ILE A 75 -12.60 -8.13 -2.41
N SER A 76 -11.76 -8.69 -3.26
CA SER A 76 -10.87 -7.91 -4.12
C SER A 76 -11.65 -7.01 -5.06
N LEU A 77 -12.67 -7.53 -5.71
CA LEU A 77 -13.54 -6.72 -6.58
C LEU A 77 -14.28 -5.64 -5.80
N GLY A 78 -14.81 -5.97 -4.63
CA GLY A 78 -15.46 -4.99 -3.77
C GLY A 78 -14.51 -3.85 -3.40
N ASN A 79 -13.27 -4.18 -3.08
CA ASN A 79 -12.26 -3.17 -2.75
C ASN A 79 -11.84 -2.33 -3.96
N ILE A 80 -11.83 -2.90 -5.18
CA ILE A 80 -11.60 -2.14 -6.41
C ILE A 80 -12.67 -1.05 -6.56
N TYR A 81 -13.93 -1.39 -6.42
CA TYR A 81 -15.02 -0.45 -6.56
C TYR A 81 -14.91 0.70 -5.53
N TRP A 82 -14.57 0.39 -4.29
CA TRP A 82 -14.39 1.41 -3.26
C TRP A 82 -13.17 2.30 -3.49
N THR A 83 -12.14 1.78 -4.11
CA THR A 83 -10.92 2.55 -4.41
C THR A 83 -11.12 3.49 -5.60
N ILE A 84 -11.96 3.11 -6.55
CA ILE A 84 -12.27 3.91 -7.75
C ILE A 84 -13.33 4.98 -7.43
N LEU A 85 -14.21 4.74 -6.49
CA LEU A 85 -15.24 5.69 -6.06
C LEU A 85 -14.74 6.63 -4.99
#